data_8ec7fc73d727d360915a41a17d468b4b
#
_entry.id   8ec7fc73d727d360915a41a17d468b4b
#
_cell.length_a   1.000
_cell.length_b   1.000
_cell.length_c   1.000
_cell.angle_alpha   90.00
_cell.angle_beta   90.00
_cell.angle_gamma   90.00
#
_symmetry.space_group_name_H-M   'P 1'
#
loop_
_entity.id
_entity.type
_entity.pdbx_description
1 polymer ?
#
loop_
_entity_poly.entity_id
_entity_poly.type
_entity_poly.pdbx_seq_one_letter_code
_entity_poly.pdbx_strand_id
1 'polypeptide(L)'
;KHRKIKMVPFWPDGVIQWMLVTAMKPVLMRGMHPWSCASIPGRGGKHIYKKIRSALRNDPKGTKYAAELDVAQYYPSISGKRLIWALARKIKDKRFLRTVYSIIESCGGGLAIGYYICQWLANFYLESLDQYIMTLPGVKYMTRYMDNITLLGPNKKQLHKARKLIAAFMQQRLGLSMKANWQIYPTAKRMVSAVGYRFSRTHVILRKRNFLRF
;
A
#
# COMPACT_ATOMS: atom_id res chain seq x y z
N LYS A 1 -16.20 10.19 7.61
CA LYS A 1 -14.83 10.70 7.87
C LYS A 1 -14.51 11.75 6.81
N HIS A 2 -14.44 13.02 7.22
CA HIS A 2 -13.97 14.09 6.35
C HIS A 2 -12.44 13.92 6.15
N ARG A 3 -12.00 13.86 4.89
CA ARG A 3 -10.58 13.87 4.54
C ARG A 3 -10.28 15.27 3.98
N LYS A 4 -9.30 15.95 4.56
CA LYS A 4 -8.79 17.19 3.96
C LYS A 4 -8.03 16.84 2.70
N ILE A 5 -8.52 17.31 1.56
CA ILE A 5 -7.87 17.19 0.25
C ILE A 5 -7.27 18.56 -0.03
N LYS A 6 -5.96 18.62 -0.21
CA LYS A 6 -5.30 19.85 -0.64
C LYS A 6 -5.45 19.97 -2.16
N MET A 7 -5.97 21.08 -2.61
CA MET A 7 -5.97 21.42 -4.03
C MET A 7 -4.59 21.99 -4.40
N VAL A 8 -4.06 21.50 -5.49
CA VAL A 8 -2.78 21.96 -6.04
C VAL A 8 -3.09 22.62 -7.38
N PRO A 9 -2.69 23.88 -7.61
CA PRO A 9 -2.81 24.49 -8.92
C PRO A 9 -2.10 23.64 -9.98
N PHE A 10 -2.71 23.53 -11.16
CA PHE A 10 -2.06 22.78 -12.24
C PHE A 10 -0.71 23.42 -12.62
N TRP A 11 -0.70 24.74 -12.75
CA TRP A 11 0.50 25.53 -13.05
C TRP A 11 0.83 26.44 -11.86
N PRO A 12 2.11 26.50 -11.42
CA PRO A 12 3.26 25.65 -11.85
C PRO A 12 3.36 24.32 -11.07
N ASP A 13 2.68 24.19 -9.93
CA ASP A 13 2.93 23.14 -8.93
C ASP A 13 2.63 21.73 -9.43
N GLY A 14 1.52 21.55 -10.15
CA GLY A 14 1.15 20.24 -10.71
C GLY A 14 2.17 19.78 -11.75
N VAL A 15 2.66 20.70 -12.59
CA VAL A 15 3.68 20.40 -13.61
C VAL A 15 5.01 20.02 -12.95
N ILE A 16 5.45 20.78 -11.93
CA ILE A 16 6.68 20.45 -11.17
C ILE A 16 6.58 19.07 -10.55
N GLN A 17 5.47 18.75 -9.90
CA GLN A 17 5.26 17.42 -9.30
C GLN A 17 5.30 16.32 -10.36
N TRP A 18 4.70 16.55 -11.53
CA TRP A 18 4.72 15.59 -12.63
C TRP A 18 6.13 15.35 -13.16
N MET A 19 6.92 16.41 -13.34
CA MET A 19 8.33 16.32 -13.77
C MET A 19 9.18 15.52 -12.77
N LEU A 20 9.05 15.83 -11.47
CA LEU A 20 9.76 15.11 -10.40
C LEU A 20 9.39 13.63 -10.37
N VAL A 21 8.10 13.30 -10.48
CA VAL A 21 7.63 11.91 -10.55
C VAL A 21 8.20 11.22 -11.78
N THR A 22 8.18 11.85 -12.94
CA THR A 22 8.71 11.29 -14.18
C THR A 22 10.20 10.95 -14.05
N ALA A 23 10.99 11.85 -13.43
CA ALA A 23 12.42 11.63 -13.20
C ALA A 23 12.70 10.50 -12.20
N MET A 24 11.95 10.40 -11.08
CA MET A 24 12.20 9.37 -10.05
C MET A 24 11.51 8.03 -10.31
N LYS A 25 10.49 7.98 -11.17
CA LYS A 25 9.70 6.78 -11.45
C LYS A 25 10.54 5.54 -11.78
N PRO A 26 11.55 5.59 -12.67
CA PRO A 26 12.38 4.41 -12.96
C PRO A 26 13.08 3.86 -11.73
N VAL A 27 13.55 4.75 -10.84
CA VAL A 27 14.25 4.38 -9.59
C VAL A 27 13.28 3.76 -8.59
N LEU A 28 12.09 4.34 -8.42
CA LEU A 28 11.08 3.83 -7.49
C LEU A 28 10.52 2.48 -7.95
N MET A 29 10.27 2.33 -9.25
CA MET A 29 9.67 1.10 -9.80
C MET A 29 10.55 -0.15 -9.62
N ARG A 30 11.88 -0.01 -9.58
CA ARG A 30 12.81 -1.15 -9.43
C ARG A 30 12.62 -1.92 -8.13
N GLY A 31 12.28 -1.25 -7.03
CA GLY A 31 12.13 -1.88 -5.73
C GLY A 31 10.69 -2.21 -5.34
N MET A 32 9.71 -1.69 -6.07
CA MET A 32 8.31 -1.91 -5.76
C MET A 32 7.89 -3.35 -6.02
N HIS A 33 7.37 -3.99 -4.98
CA HIS A 33 6.89 -5.37 -5.07
C HIS A 33 5.78 -5.50 -6.14
N PRO A 34 5.76 -6.56 -6.97
CA PRO A 34 4.78 -6.72 -8.07
C PRO A 34 3.31 -6.71 -7.62
N TRP A 35 3.06 -7.07 -6.36
CA TRP A 35 1.72 -7.10 -5.77
C TRP A 35 1.34 -5.81 -5.01
N SER A 36 2.23 -4.81 -5.03
CA SER A 36 1.94 -3.45 -4.57
C SER A 36 1.31 -2.68 -5.70
N CYS A 37 0.15 -2.13 -5.45
CA CYS A 37 -0.73 -1.53 -6.45
C CYS A 37 -1.26 -0.19 -5.93
N ALA A 38 -2.02 0.47 -6.76
CA ALA A 38 -2.54 1.82 -6.67
C ALA A 38 -1.58 2.88 -7.16
N SER A 39 -2.08 3.77 -8.00
CA SER A 39 -1.31 4.89 -8.59
C SER A 39 0.02 4.48 -9.26
N ILE A 40 0.12 3.21 -9.63
CA ILE A 40 1.25 2.65 -10.39
C ILE A 40 0.71 2.23 -11.76
N PRO A 41 1.31 2.69 -12.88
CA PRO A 41 0.88 2.30 -14.22
C PRO A 41 0.82 0.78 -14.38
N GLY A 42 -0.29 0.27 -14.94
CA GLY A 42 -0.54 -1.16 -15.11
C GLY A 42 -0.86 -1.95 -13.84
N ARG A 43 -0.79 -1.32 -12.64
CA ARG A 43 -1.00 -2.00 -11.34
C ARG A 43 -2.15 -1.37 -10.54
N GLY A 44 -3.32 -1.23 -11.16
CA GLY A 44 -4.53 -0.73 -10.50
C GLY A 44 -5.36 -1.83 -9.84
N GLY A 45 -6.63 -1.51 -9.49
CA GLY A 45 -7.56 -2.45 -8.86
C GLY A 45 -7.79 -3.72 -9.68
N LYS A 46 -7.80 -3.62 -11.03
CA LYS A 46 -7.90 -4.78 -11.94
C LYS A 46 -6.72 -5.76 -11.77
N HIS A 47 -5.52 -5.24 -11.47
CA HIS A 47 -4.34 -6.07 -11.23
C HIS A 47 -4.51 -6.90 -9.94
N ILE A 48 -4.92 -6.26 -8.83
CA ILE A 48 -5.22 -6.97 -7.57
C ILE A 48 -6.35 -7.98 -7.76
N TYR A 49 -7.42 -7.58 -8.47
CA TYR A 49 -8.54 -8.47 -8.78
C TYR A 49 -8.07 -9.79 -9.39
N LYS A 50 -7.26 -9.70 -10.46
CA LYS A 50 -6.70 -10.89 -11.15
C LYS A 50 -5.85 -11.74 -10.20
N LYS A 51 -5.00 -11.10 -9.41
CA LYS A 51 -4.07 -11.78 -8.49
C LYS A 51 -4.79 -12.52 -7.37
N ILE A 52 -5.72 -11.87 -6.66
CA ILE A 52 -6.47 -12.52 -5.57
C ILE A 52 -7.34 -13.65 -6.12
N ARG A 53 -8.05 -13.42 -7.23
CA ARG A 53 -8.88 -14.44 -7.87
C ARG A 53 -8.06 -15.67 -8.25
N SER A 54 -6.91 -15.46 -8.90
CA SER A 54 -6.00 -16.55 -9.30
C SER A 54 -5.48 -17.31 -8.07
N ALA A 55 -5.01 -16.62 -7.03
CA ALA A 55 -4.50 -17.25 -5.82
C ALA A 55 -5.55 -18.14 -5.14
N LEU A 56 -6.77 -17.62 -4.95
CA LEU A 56 -7.85 -18.36 -4.28
C LEU A 56 -8.33 -19.57 -5.08
N ARG A 57 -8.34 -19.48 -6.43
CA ARG A 57 -8.80 -20.55 -7.32
C ARG A 57 -7.76 -21.66 -7.48
N ASN A 58 -6.49 -21.26 -7.71
CA ASN A 58 -5.44 -22.18 -8.12
C ASN A 58 -4.68 -22.78 -6.93
N ASP A 59 -4.77 -22.16 -5.74
CA ASP A 59 -4.10 -22.64 -4.53
C ASP A 59 -5.02 -22.65 -3.29
N PRO A 60 -6.03 -23.51 -3.26
CA PRO A 60 -6.94 -23.61 -2.11
C PRO A 60 -6.25 -23.99 -0.80
N LYS A 61 -5.16 -24.80 -0.86
CA LYS A 61 -4.40 -25.23 0.31
C LYS A 61 -3.56 -24.09 0.89
N GLY A 62 -2.92 -23.27 0.04
CA GLY A 62 -2.10 -22.12 0.46
C GLY A 62 -2.90 -20.89 0.83
N THR A 63 -4.20 -20.84 0.52
CA THR A 63 -5.09 -19.70 0.79
C THR A 63 -6.22 -20.00 1.74
N LYS A 64 -6.00 -20.91 2.70
CA LYS A 64 -7.02 -21.31 3.69
C LYS A 64 -7.49 -20.14 4.56
N TYR A 65 -6.60 -19.19 4.85
CA TYR A 65 -6.88 -18.05 5.71
C TYR A 65 -6.48 -16.75 5.00
N ALA A 66 -7.22 -15.69 5.27
CA ALA A 66 -6.92 -14.33 4.85
C ALA A 66 -6.69 -13.44 6.08
N ALA A 67 -5.75 -12.49 5.96
CA ALA A 67 -5.58 -11.39 6.89
C ALA A 67 -5.80 -10.07 6.15
N GLU A 68 -6.65 -9.20 6.70
CA GLU A 68 -6.87 -7.83 6.21
C GLU A 68 -6.28 -6.87 7.23
N LEU A 69 -5.30 -6.08 6.81
CA LEU A 69 -4.56 -5.12 7.62
C LEU A 69 -4.66 -3.73 6.97
N ASP A 70 -4.60 -2.69 7.79
CA ASP A 70 -4.70 -1.31 7.31
C ASP A 70 -3.78 -0.42 8.17
N VAL A 71 -3.14 0.59 7.56
CA VAL A 71 -2.28 1.55 8.26
C VAL A 71 -3.14 2.69 8.82
N ALA A 72 -2.90 3.06 10.08
CA ALA A 72 -3.60 4.18 10.70
C ALA A 72 -3.11 5.52 10.13
N GLN A 73 -4.06 6.38 9.73
CA GLN A 73 -3.79 7.74 9.25
C GLN A 73 -2.60 7.84 8.26
N TYR A 74 -2.51 6.92 7.30
CA TYR A 74 -1.32 6.62 6.52
C TYR A 74 -0.57 7.87 6.02
N TYR A 75 -1.20 8.72 5.21
CA TYR A 75 -0.54 9.88 4.59
C TYR A 75 0.03 10.86 5.61
N PRO A 76 -0.71 11.35 6.61
CA PRO A 76 -0.18 12.29 7.60
C PRO A 76 0.82 11.64 8.57
N SER A 77 0.81 10.31 8.74
CA SER A 77 1.75 9.61 9.62
C SER A 77 3.12 9.34 8.99
N ILE A 78 3.26 9.52 7.67
CA ILE A 78 4.56 9.37 7.01
C ILE A 78 5.48 10.52 7.41
N SER A 79 6.60 10.20 8.05
CA SER A 79 7.63 11.19 8.39
C SER A 79 8.40 11.62 7.14
N GLY A 80 8.31 12.91 6.79
CA GLY A 80 9.06 13.50 5.66
C GLY A 80 10.57 13.28 5.79
N LYS A 81 11.13 13.42 7.00
CA LYS A 81 12.56 13.20 7.26
C LYS A 81 12.98 11.76 6.97
N ARG A 82 12.22 10.76 7.47
CA ARG A 82 12.49 9.33 7.19
C ARG A 82 12.34 9.01 5.72
N LEU A 83 11.35 9.60 5.06
CA LEU A 83 11.10 9.41 3.63
C LEU A 83 12.26 9.92 2.79
N ILE A 84 12.74 11.15 3.04
CA ILE A 84 13.90 11.72 2.34
C ILE A 84 15.17 10.91 2.61
N TRP A 85 15.38 10.46 3.85
CA TRP A 85 16.52 9.59 4.15
C TRP A 85 16.46 8.28 3.34
N ALA A 86 15.28 7.67 3.22
CA ALA A 86 15.10 6.48 2.39
C ALA A 86 15.33 6.75 0.89
N LEU A 87 14.84 7.90 0.36
CA LEU A 87 15.08 8.33 -1.02
C LEU A 87 16.56 8.59 -1.31
N ALA A 88 17.30 9.20 -0.38
CA ALA A 88 18.73 9.51 -0.51
C ALA A 88 19.60 8.26 -0.67
N ARG A 89 19.12 7.11 -0.27
CA ARG A 89 19.80 5.82 -0.54
C ARG A 89 19.75 5.43 -2.02
N LYS A 90 18.73 5.91 -2.76
CA LYS A 90 18.51 5.59 -4.18
C LYS A 90 18.83 6.76 -5.13
N ILE A 91 18.60 7.98 -4.70
CA ILE A 91 18.82 9.21 -5.47
C ILE A 91 19.91 10.02 -4.79
N LYS A 92 20.98 10.32 -5.50
CA LYS A 92 22.15 11.02 -4.93
C LYS A 92 22.14 12.52 -5.19
N ASP A 93 21.31 13.02 -6.09
CA ASP A 93 21.19 14.44 -6.38
C ASP A 93 20.57 15.19 -5.21
N LYS A 94 21.38 16.00 -4.54
CA LYS A 94 20.98 16.78 -3.37
C LYS A 94 19.98 17.89 -3.71
N ARG A 95 20.06 18.50 -4.91
CA ARG A 95 19.13 19.54 -5.36
C ARG A 95 17.75 18.94 -5.57
N PHE A 96 17.68 17.81 -6.26
CA PHE A 96 16.45 17.05 -6.42
C PHE A 96 15.80 16.68 -5.07
N LEU A 97 16.55 16.13 -4.15
CA LEU A 97 16.06 15.76 -2.81
C LEU A 97 15.55 16.96 -2.02
N ARG A 98 16.22 18.11 -2.11
CA ARG A 98 15.77 19.37 -1.48
C ARG A 98 14.42 19.82 -2.04
N THR A 99 14.24 19.79 -3.36
CA THR A 99 12.96 20.14 -4.00
C THR A 99 11.83 19.22 -3.57
N VAL A 100 12.08 17.90 -3.54
CA VAL A 100 11.09 16.93 -3.02
C VAL A 100 10.78 17.20 -1.55
N TYR A 101 11.79 17.51 -0.73
CA TYR A 101 11.60 17.82 0.68
C TYR A 101 10.77 19.09 0.90
N SER A 102 11.02 20.16 0.15
CA SER A 102 10.22 21.40 0.20
C SER A 102 8.74 21.14 -0.07
N ILE A 103 8.41 20.25 -1.02
CA ILE A 103 7.02 19.87 -1.31
C ILE A 103 6.42 19.09 -0.11
N ILE A 104 7.18 18.22 0.53
CA ILE A 104 6.72 17.47 1.72
C ILE A 104 6.47 18.43 2.89
N GLU A 105 7.37 19.38 3.13
CA GLU A 105 7.21 20.42 4.16
C GLU A 105 5.97 21.28 3.93
N SER A 106 5.67 21.65 2.68
CA SER A 106 4.44 22.38 2.34
C SER A 106 3.16 21.59 2.65
N CYS A 107 3.29 20.27 2.79
CA CYS A 107 2.20 19.40 3.22
C CYS A 107 2.02 19.35 4.76
N GLY A 108 2.95 19.94 5.52
CA GLY A 108 2.96 19.91 7.00
C GLY A 108 3.84 18.80 7.57
N GLY A 109 4.93 18.45 6.87
CA GLY A 109 5.93 17.46 7.30
C GLY A 109 5.55 16.00 7.08
N GLY A 110 4.32 15.73 6.64
CA GLY A 110 3.83 14.43 6.19
C GLY A 110 3.47 14.43 4.71
N LEU A 111 2.66 13.49 4.26
CA LEU A 111 2.12 13.49 2.90
C LEU A 111 0.67 14.00 2.88
N ALA A 112 0.29 14.73 1.83
CA ALA A 112 -1.06 15.23 1.63
C ALA A 112 -1.81 14.45 0.56
N ILE A 113 -3.13 14.30 0.75
CA ILE A 113 -4.03 13.84 -0.31
C ILE A 113 -4.28 15.02 -1.25
N GLY A 114 -4.15 14.77 -2.57
CA GLY A 114 -4.30 15.81 -3.61
C GLY A 114 -3.00 16.09 -4.35
N TYR A 115 -1.86 15.87 -3.73
CA TYR A 115 -0.55 15.98 -4.37
C TYR A 115 -0.21 14.72 -5.17
N TYR A 116 0.09 14.87 -6.45
CA TYR A 116 0.43 13.76 -7.34
C TYR A 116 1.68 13.00 -6.87
N ILE A 117 2.73 13.74 -6.50
CA ILE A 117 3.99 13.17 -5.99
C ILE A 117 3.79 12.33 -4.72
N CYS A 118 2.85 12.73 -3.84
CA CYS A 118 2.60 12.04 -2.57
C CYS A 118 2.11 10.59 -2.76
N GLN A 119 1.42 10.29 -3.85
CA GLN A 119 0.98 8.93 -4.15
C GLN A 119 2.16 7.99 -4.44
N TRP A 120 3.15 8.48 -5.17
CA TRP A 120 4.37 7.74 -5.48
C TRP A 120 5.26 7.56 -4.25
N LEU A 121 5.44 8.64 -3.49
CA LEU A 121 6.22 8.63 -2.27
C LEU A 121 5.59 7.73 -1.19
N ALA A 122 4.26 7.71 -1.07
CA ALA A 122 3.55 6.80 -0.19
C ALA A 122 3.79 5.34 -0.59
N ASN A 123 3.67 4.97 -1.87
CA ASN A 123 3.98 3.61 -2.30
C ASN A 123 5.42 3.21 -2.02
N PHE A 124 6.37 4.11 -2.28
CA PHE A 124 7.78 3.89 -2.00
C PHE A 124 8.06 3.69 -0.50
N TYR A 125 7.41 4.46 0.37
CA TYR A 125 7.64 4.39 1.82
C TYR A 125 7.37 3.00 2.41
N LEU A 126 6.43 2.24 1.82
CA LEU A 126 6.11 0.87 2.24
C LEU A 126 6.90 -0.21 1.48
N GLU A 127 7.83 0.14 0.59
CA GLU A 127 8.59 -0.83 -0.20
C GLU A 127 9.31 -1.85 0.69
N SER A 128 10.00 -1.37 1.74
CA SER A 128 10.71 -2.25 2.68
C SER A 128 9.77 -3.15 3.48
N LEU A 129 8.57 -2.67 3.79
CA LEU A 129 7.53 -3.47 4.44
C LEU A 129 7.02 -4.58 3.51
N ASP A 130 6.79 -4.28 2.24
CA ASP A 130 6.35 -5.28 1.27
C ASP A 130 7.38 -6.42 1.13
N GLN A 131 8.67 -6.06 1.04
CA GLN A 131 9.75 -7.02 0.99
C GLN A 131 9.82 -7.86 2.27
N TYR A 132 9.74 -7.22 3.44
CA TYR A 132 9.73 -7.90 4.73
C TYR A 132 8.56 -8.87 4.88
N ILE A 133 7.34 -8.48 4.49
CA ILE A 133 6.15 -9.34 4.57
C ILE A 133 6.36 -10.66 3.82
N MET A 134 7.02 -10.62 2.65
CA MET A 134 7.24 -11.82 1.84
C MET A 134 8.28 -12.78 2.44
N THR A 135 9.08 -12.35 3.40
CA THR A 135 10.02 -13.24 4.13
C THR A 135 9.34 -13.93 5.33
N LEU A 136 8.12 -13.52 5.71
CA LEU A 136 7.47 -14.03 6.90
C LEU A 136 6.87 -15.44 6.68
N PRO A 137 7.16 -16.39 7.58
CA PRO A 137 6.55 -17.72 7.52
C PRO A 137 5.03 -17.65 7.58
N GLY A 138 4.36 -18.43 6.72
CA GLY A 138 2.90 -18.52 6.66
C GLY A 138 2.22 -17.46 5.79
N VAL A 139 2.96 -16.50 5.24
CA VAL A 139 2.47 -15.60 4.20
C VAL A 139 2.83 -16.19 2.84
N LYS A 140 1.83 -16.68 2.10
CA LYS A 140 2.04 -17.23 0.76
C LYS A 140 1.77 -16.22 -0.33
N TYR A 141 0.76 -15.38 -0.14
CA TYR A 141 0.41 -14.30 -1.05
C TYR A 141 0.17 -13.01 -0.27
N MET A 142 0.64 -11.91 -0.84
CA MET A 142 0.38 -10.57 -0.35
C MET A 142 -0.15 -9.72 -1.50
N THR A 143 -1.12 -8.86 -1.24
CA THR A 143 -1.44 -7.72 -2.10
C THR A 143 -1.57 -6.46 -1.25
N ARG A 144 -1.08 -5.35 -1.77
CA ARG A 144 -1.23 -4.04 -1.13
C ARG A 144 -1.86 -3.04 -2.11
N TYR A 145 -2.87 -2.34 -1.64
CA TYR A 145 -3.46 -1.19 -2.32
C TYR A 145 -3.33 0.03 -1.42
N MET A 146 -2.30 0.85 -1.65
CA MET A 146 -1.86 1.92 -0.75
C MET A 146 -1.61 1.40 0.67
N ASP A 147 -2.46 1.79 1.62
CA ASP A 147 -2.43 1.43 3.03
C ASP A 147 -3.13 0.11 3.37
N ASN A 148 -3.91 -0.44 2.44
CA ASN A 148 -4.64 -1.69 2.65
C ASN A 148 -3.80 -2.90 2.22
N ILE A 149 -3.49 -3.78 3.16
CA ILE A 149 -2.68 -4.98 2.96
C ILE A 149 -3.59 -6.21 3.13
N THR A 150 -3.57 -7.09 2.14
CA THR A 150 -4.25 -8.39 2.20
C THR A 150 -3.21 -9.49 2.12
N LEU A 151 -3.20 -10.38 3.11
CA LEU A 151 -2.33 -11.55 3.15
C LEU A 151 -3.17 -12.81 3.02
N LEU A 152 -2.64 -13.82 2.29
CA LEU A 152 -3.24 -15.14 2.23
C LEU A 152 -2.20 -16.18 2.68
N GLY A 153 -2.66 -17.18 3.45
CA GLY A 153 -1.76 -18.20 3.98
C GLY A 153 -2.48 -19.48 4.39
N PRO A 154 -1.75 -20.59 4.57
CA PRO A 154 -2.31 -21.88 4.90
C PRO A 154 -2.66 -22.02 6.39
N ASN A 155 -2.05 -21.21 7.28
CA ASN A 155 -2.13 -21.39 8.73
C ASN A 155 -2.51 -20.10 9.46
N LYS A 156 -3.60 -20.18 10.25
CA LYS A 156 -4.12 -19.03 11.02
C LYS A 156 -3.14 -18.55 12.09
N LYS A 157 -2.49 -19.46 12.82
CA LYS A 157 -1.54 -19.10 13.88
C LYS A 157 -0.31 -18.37 13.30
N GLN A 158 0.20 -18.83 12.15
CA GLN A 158 1.30 -18.16 11.46
C GLN A 158 0.90 -16.77 10.97
N LEU A 159 -0.29 -16.57 10.43
CA LEU A 159 -0.78 -15.23 10.04
C LEU A 159 -0.94 -14.30 11.25
N HIS A 160 -1.35 -14.79 12.42
CA HIS A 160 -1.35 -14.00 13.65
C HIS A 160 0.07 -13.59 14.07
N LYS A 161 1.05 -14.50 13.97
CA LYS A 161 2.46 -14.21 14.23
C LYS A 161 3.00 -13.18 13.23
N ALA A 162 2.74 -13.37 11.94
CA ALA A 162 3.11 -12.43 10.88
C ALA A 162 2.52 -11.03 11.13
N ARG A 163 1.23 -10.93 11.49
CA ARG A 163 0.60 -9.65 11.85
C ARG A 163 1.33 -8.92 12.98
N LYS A 164 1.73 -9.64 14.04
CA LYS A 164 2.50 -9.03 15.15
C LYS A 164 3.85 -8.49 14.68
N LEU A 165 4.56 -9.27 13.87
CA LEU A 165 5.86 -8.88 13.31
C LEU A 165 5.73 -7.69 12.34
N ILE A 166 4.69 -7.67 11.51
CA ILE A 166 4.36 -6.53 10.62
C ILE A 166 4.09 -5.27 11.44
N ALA A 167 3.29 -5.36 12.51
CA ALA A 167 3.00 -4.21 13.37
C ALA A 167 4.27 -3.66 14.04
N ALA A 168 5.13 -4.54 14.55
CA ALA A 168 6.42 -4.15 15.14
C ALA A 168 7.35 -3.48 14.10
N PHE A 169 7.46 -4.05 12.89
CA PHE A 169 8.25 -3.46 11.80
C PHE A 169 7.72 -2.07 11.43
N MET A 170 6.41 -1.93 11.27
CA MET A 170 5.77 -0.64 10.95
C MET A 170 6.12 0.41 12.00
N GLN A 171 6.01 0.07 13.28
CA GLN A 171 6.27 1.01 14.38
C GLN A 171 7.76 1.37 14.48
N GLN A 172 8.63 0.37 14.51
CA GLN A 172 10.08 0.57 14.76
C GLN A 172 10.81 1.17 13.55
N ARG A 173 10.54 0.64 12.35
CA ARG A 173 11.27 1.03 11.13
C ARG A 173 10.63 2.20 10.39
N LEU A 174 9.29 2.26 10.36
CA LEU A 174 8.57 3.25 9.56
C LEU A 174 7.89 4.34 10.41
N GLY A 175 7.77 4.16 11.72
CA GLY A 175 7.03 5.09 12.58
C GLY A 175 5.53 5.12 12.28
N LEU A 176 4.99 4.01 11.75
CA LEU A 176 3.59 3.85 11.39
C LEU A 176 2.88 2.93 12.38
N SER A 177 1.57 3.11 12.55
CA SER A 177 0.74 2.26 13.39
C SER A 177 -0.25 1.47 12.55
N MET A 178 -0.48 0.22 12.93
CA MET A 178 -1.54 -0.60 12.34
C MET A 178 -2.89 -0.23 12.96
N LYS A 179 -3.96 -0.15 12.16
CA LYS A 179 -5.31 0.02 12.68
C LYS A 179 -5.74 -1.18 13.53
N ALA A 180 -6.54 -0.92 14.57
CA ALA A 180 -7.06 -1.97 15.45
C ALA A 180 -8.10 -2.89 14.78
N ASN A 181 -8.69 -2.51 13.66
CA ASN A 181 -9.73 -3.24 12.94
C ASN A 181 -9.20 -4.33 11.99
N TRP A 182 -7.97 -4.80 12.18
CA TRP A 182 -7.43 -5.93 11.45
C TRP A 182 -8.26 -7.19 11.67
N GLN A 183 -8.29 -8.07 10.68
CA GLN A 183 -9.08 -9.31 10.75
C GLN A 183 -8.30 -10.48 10.15
N ILE A 184 -8.43 -11.67 10.78
CA ILE A 184 -7.88 -12.93 10.25
C ILE A 184 -8.99 -13.98 10.31
N TYR A 185 -9.34 -14.55 9.16
CA TYR A 185 -10.48 -15.45 9.04
C TYR A 185 -10.26 -16.52 7.96
N PRO A 186 -11.00 -17.67 8.06
CA PRO A 186 -10.95 -18.71 7.03
C PRO A 186 -11.67 -18.25 5.76
N THR A 187 -11.02 -18.42 4.60
CA THR A 187 -11.54 -18.02 3.28
C THR A 187 -12.75 -18.87 2.83
N ALA A 188 -12.90 -20.08 3.39
CA ALA A 188 -14.06 -20.92 3.14
C ALA A 188 -15.35 -20.39 3.80
N LYS A 189 -15.23 -19.66 4.94
CA LYS A 189 -16.39 -19.13 5.68
C LYS A 189 -16.68 -17.67 5.34
N ARG A 190 -15.69 -16.93 4.85
CA ARG A 190 -15.83 -15.49 4.55
C ARG A 190 -15.02 -15.11 3.31
N MET A 191 -15.65 -14.36 2.43
CA MET A 191 -15.03 -13.83 1.21
C MET A 191 -13.96 -12.80 1.54
N VAL A 192 -12.84 -12.85 0.85
CA VAL A 192 -11.75 -11.86 0.94
C VAL A 192 -12.20 -10.54 0.34
N SER A 193 -12.00 -9.44 1.05
CA SER A 193 -12.47 -8.12 0.64
C SER A 193 -11.31 -7.23 0.22
N ALA A 194 -11.22 -6.89 -1.08
CA ALA A 194 -10.19 -6.01 -1.62
C ALA A 194 -10.72 -5.19 -2.80
N VAL A 195 -10.20 -3.97 -2.99
CA VAL A 195 -10.43 -3.06 -4.12
C VAL A 195 -11.88 -2.95 -4.60
N GLY A 196 -12.82 -2.96 -3.66
CA GLY A 196 -14.26 -2.82 -3.98
C GLY A 196 -14.98 -4.12 -4.30
N TYR A 197 -14.28 -5.25 -4.26
CA TYR A 197 -14.83 -6.59 -4.51
C TYR A 197 -14.75 -7.48 -3.28
N ARG A 198 -15.53 -8.57 -3.30
CA ARG A 198 -15.45 -9.69 -2.37
C ARG A 198 -15.21 -10.97 -3.17
N PHE A 199 -14.18 -11.71 -2.79
CA PHE A 199 -13.69 -12.89 -3.50
C PHE A 199 -13.96 -14.15 -2.72
N SER A 200 -14.57 -15.14 -3.36
CA SER A 200 -14.57 -16.53 -2.95
C SER A 200 -13.67 -17.36 -3.87
N ARG A 201 -13.60 -18.66 -3.67
CA ARG A 201 -12.86 -19.56 -4.57
C ARG A 201 -13.55 -19.73 -5.91
N THR A 202 -14.88 -19.64 -5.95
CA THR A 202 -15.71 -19.92 -7.11
C THR A 202 -16.15 -18.65 -7.84
N HIS A 203 -16.50 -17.60 -7.10
CA HIS A 203 -17.09 -16.38 -7.66
C HIS A 203 -16.55 -15.11 -6.99
N VAL A 204 -16.81 -13.98 -7.63
CA VAL A 204 -16.47 -12.64 -7.15
C VAL A 204 -17.71 -11.77 -7.27
N ILE A 205 -17.99 -10.98 -6.22
CA ILE A 205 -19.12 -10.03 -6.20
C ILE A 205 -18.62 -8.63 -5.86
N LEU A 206 -19.38 -7.62 -6.25
CA LEU A 206 -19.14 -6.23 -5.81
C LEU A 206 -19.45 -6.10 -4.31
N ARG A 207 -18.73 -5.22 -3.63
CA ARG A 207 -19.13 -4.79 -2.27
C ARG A 207 -20.47 -4.07 -2.34
N LYS A 208 -21.38 -4.34 -1.41
CA LYS A 208 -22.71 -3.69 -1.31
C LYS A 208 -22.64 -2.17 -1.49
N ARG A 209 -21.68 -1.51 -0.84
CA ARG A 209 -21.46 -0.06 -0.96
C ARG A 209 -21.17 0.42 -2.40
N ASN A 210 -20.49 -0.40 -3.19
CA ASN A 210 -20.17 -0.04 -4.58
C ASN A 210 -21.37 -0.35 -5.49
N PHE A 211 -22.10 -1.43 -5.22
CA PHE A 211 -23.32 -1.79 -5.94
C PHE A 211 -24.43 -0.71 -5.79
N LEU A 212 -24.59 -0.16 -4.58
CA LEU A 212 -25.62 0.86 -4.32
C LEU A 212 -25.28 2.27 -4.88
N ARG A 213 -24.16 2.44 -5.56
CA ARG A 213 -23.77 3.70 -6.21
C ARG A 213 -24.00 3.71 -7.73
N PHE A 214 -24.48 2.61 -8.26
CA PHE A 214 -25.01 2.45 -9.62
C PHE A 214 -26.54 2.41 -9.58
#